data_f979505db7e225c991b207905a1c179b
#
_entry.id   f979505db7e225c991b207905a1c179b
#
_cell.length_a   1.000
_cell.length_b   1.000
_cell.length_c   1.000
_cell.angle_alpha   90.00
_cell.angle_beta   90.00
_cell.angle_gamma   90.00
#
_symmetry.space_group_name_H-M   'P 1'
#
loop_
_entity.id
_entity.type
_entity.pdbx_description
1 polymer ?
#
loop_
_entity_poly.entity_id
_entity_poly.type
_entity_poly.pdbx_seq_one_letter_code
_entity_poly.pdbx_strand_id
1 'polypeptide(L)'
;MAQLVKLGHEVTILHRRADHDLGKKVANLQADRNNVEQLKRVLAGKTFDAVFDNAYDWEHGTPASVVEGLGRLVCDQVSRYVFMSSVAAYGDGLNHHEGDALAPDDWPERYARQKAQSERALFKLHQRYGLQAVTLRPPFIYGPDNPFYREQFFWDRLRDKRVLVLPGDGRRLMQFLYVKDLVNVMVKAMTVPGAVGHAFNVGNPRAMTQTEVIDAFAAAAGKESKVVRIPRDRILRVGGHPMGPHLYFGMYFDLPPITLLVNKAQRVLGFKPCTFDEGLKETYKWYLRHHSKTSIDYSFEDQLLAPALMAS
;
A
#
# COMPACT_ATOMS: atom_id res chain seq x y z
N MET A 1 7.51 12.55 -2.42
CA MET A 1 7.78 13.92 -2.87
C MET A 1 8.40 14.78 -1.75
N ALA A 2 7.74 15.02 -0.63
CA ALA A 2 8.29 15.85 0.45
C ALA A 2 9.71 15.45 0.89
N GLN A 3 10.00 14.14 0.99
CA GLN A 3 11.35 13.66 1.33
C GLN A 3 12.38 14.00 0.25
N LEU A 4 12.05 13.88 -1.04
CA LEU A 4 12.96 14.24 -2.13
C LEU A 4 13.27 15.74 -2.12
N VAL A 5 12.25 16.59 -1.93
CA VAL A 5 12.44 18.05 -1.78
C VAL A 5 13.32 18.37 -0.57
N LYS A 6 13.12 17.68 0.56
CA LYS A 6 13.96 17.84 1.76
C LYS A 6 15.41 17.42 1.53
N LEU A 7 15.65 16.42 0.68
CA LEU A 7 17.00 15.98 0.29
C LEU A 7 17.65 16.87 -0.78
N GLY A 8 16.97 17.92 -1.25
CA GLY A 8 17.50 18.87 -2.23
C GLY A 8 17.31 18.46 -3.69
N HIS A 9 16.49 17.44 -3.97
CA HIS A 9 16.18 17.03 -5.34
C HIS A 9 15.19 18.00 -6.00
N GLU A 10 15.34 18.20 -7.29
CA GLU A 10 14.34 18.80 -8.16
C GLU A 10 13.23 17.79 -8.42
N VAL A 11 12.02 18.10 -8.00
CA VAL A 11 10.88 17.20 -8.09
C VAL A 11 9.88 17.68 -9.11
N THR A 12 9.55 16.82 -10.06
CA THR A 12 8.48 17.03 -11.04
C THR A 12 7.40 15.98 -10.82
N ILE A 13 6.15 16.40 -10.78
CA ILE A 13 5.00 15.48 -10.79
C ILE A 13 4.33 15.48 -12.15
N LEU A 14 3.80 14.31 -12.53
CA LEU A 14 2.97 14.14 -13.71
C LEU A 14 1.59 13.70 -13.26
N HIS A 15 0.57 14.50 -13.56
CA HIS A 15 -0.82 14.20 -13.23
C HIS A 15 -1.81 14.96 -14.12
N ARG A 16 -3.11 14.65 -14.01
CA ARG A 16 -4.16 15.22 -14.88
C ARG A 16 -4.54 16.68 -14.55
N ARG A 17 -4.23 17.17 -13.34
CA ARG A 17 -4.59 18.54 -12.93
C ARG A 17 -3.60 19.57 -13.46
N ALA A 18 -4.07 20.80 -13.65
CA ALA A 18 -3.22 21.91 -14.06
C ALA A 18 -2.35 22.44 -12.91
N ASP A 19 -2.78 22.26 -11.66
CA ASP A 19 -2.17 22.75 -10.43
C ASP A 19 -2.07 21.65 -9.35
N HIS A 20 -1.33 21.96 -8.30
CA HIS A 20 -1.17 21.11 -7.12
C HIS A 20 -0.86 21.95 -5.87
N ASP A 21 -1.08 21.35 -4.70
CA ASP A 21 -0.85 21.94 -3.36
C ASP A 21 0.51 21.58 -2.74
N LEU A 22 1.44 21.02 -3.51
CA LEU A 22 2.72 20.48 -3.01
C LEU A 22 3.82 21.55 -2.83
N GLY A 23 3.47 22.82 -3.05
CA GLY A 23 4.38 23.96 -2.90
C GLY A 23 5.22 24.27 -4.15
N LYS A 24 5.82 25.46 -4.17
CA LYS A 24 6.49 26.04 -5.35
C LYS A 24 7.78 25.31 -5.78
N LYS A 25 8.31 24.41 -4.95
CA LYS A 25 9.53 23.62 -5.25
C LYS A 25 9.24 22.35 -6.06
N VAL A 26 7.99 22.06 -6.36
CA VAL A 26 7.58 20.90 -7.14
C VAL A 26 7.07 21.39 -8.49
N ALA A 27 7.71 20.98 -9.56
CA ALA A 27 7.28 21.30 -10.92
C ALA A 27 6.10 20.40 -11.34
N ASN A 28 5.24 20.91 -12.24
CA ASN A 28 4.08 20.19 -12.73
C ASN A 28 4.17 19.87 -14.23
N LEU A 29 3.88 18.63 -14.60
CA LEU A 29 3.60 18.21 -15.97
C LEU A 29 2.15 17.72 -16.02
N GLN A 30 1.31 18.42 -16.78
CA GLN A 30 -0.08 18.03 -16.94
C GLN A 30 -0.24 17.06 -18.11
N ALA A 31 -0.58 15.82 -17.78
CA ALA A 31 -0.94 14.79 -18.77
C ALA A 31 -1.76 13.67 -18.14
N ASP A 32 -2.58 13.02 -18.97
CA ASP A 32 -3.16 11.74 -18.62
C ASP A 32 -2.16 10.63 -18.97
N ARG A 33 -1.78 9.81 -17.97
CA ARG A 33 -0.87 8.68 -18.17
C ARG A 33 -1.40 7.64 -19.18
N ASN A 34 -2.70 7.59 -19.41
CA ASN A 34 -3.34 6.71 -20.40
C ASN A 34 -3.24 7.27 -21.82
N ASN A 35 -2.82 8.52 -21.99
CA ASN A 35 -2.70 9.17 -23.30
C ASN A 35 -1.22 9.31 -23.70
N VAL A 36 -0.77 8.38 -24.53
CA VAL A 36 0.64 8.29 -24.98
C VAL A 36 1.09 9.57 -25.71
N GLU A 37 0.23 10.20 -26.48
CA GLU A 37 0.59 11.42 -27.23
C GLU A 37 0.76 12.63 -26.29
N GLN A 38 -0.07 12.73 -25.25
CA GLN A 38 0.16 13.73 -24.20
C GLN A 38 1.48 13.48 -23.47
N LEU A 39 1.77 12.22 -23.11
CA LEU A 39 3.05 11.86 -22.45
C LEU A 39 4.24 12.22 -23.33
N LYS A 40 4.24 11.84 -24.61
CA LYS A 40 5.29 12.19 -25.56
C LYS A 40 5.56 13.70 -25.59
N ARG A 41 4.50 14.50 -25.67
CA ARG A 41 4.60 15.96 -25.75
C ARG A 41 5.21 16.57 -24.48
N VAL A 42 4.74 16.16 -23.28
CA VAL A 42 5.18 16.77 -22.02
C VAL A 42 6.54 16.27 -21.55
N LEU A 43 6.96 15.08 -22.01
CA LEU A 43 8.24 14.48 -21.69
C LEU A 43 9.32 14.72 -22.75
N ALA A 44 8.97 15.32 -23.91
CA ALA A 44 9.91 15.59 -24.97
C ALA A 44 11.10 16.43 -24.50
N GLY A 45 12.32 15.97 -24.76
CA GLY A 45 13.57 16.65 -24.41
C GLY A 45 13.89 16.72 -22.92
N LYS A 46 13.14 16.01 -22.07
CA LYS A 46 13.38 15.96 -20.62
C LYS A 46 14.15 14.70 -20.26
N THR A 47 15.05 14.84 -19.30
CA THR A 47 15.76 13.73 -18.66
C THR A 47 15.53 13.76 -17.17
N PHE A 48 15.54 12.61 -16.52
CA PHE A 48 15.33 12.48 -15.08
C PHE A 48 16.33 11.47 -14.51
N ASP A 49 16.84 11.73 -13.30
CA ASP A 49 17.64 10.72 -12.57
C ASP A 49 16.78 9.55 -12.16
N ALA A 50 15.52 9.79 -11.78
CA ALA A 50 14.59 8.73 -11.42
C ALA A 50 13.14 9.07 -11.75
N VAL A 51 12.39 8.04 -12.13
CA VAL A 51 10.93 8.06 -12.19
C VAL A 51 10.38 7.12 -11.11
N PHE A 52 9.45 7.63 -10.31
CA PHE A 52 8.67 6.84 -9.34
C PHE A 52 7.25 6.65 -9.88
N ASP A 53 6.95 5.47 -10.37
CA ASP A 53 5.62 5.13 -10.87
C ASP A 53 4.78 4.49 -9.74
N ASN A 54 4.03 5.34 -9.02
CA ASN A 54 3.21 4.96 -7.87
C ASN A 54 1.72 4.96 -8.16
N ALA A 55 1.31 5.48 -9.32
CA ALA A 55 -0.10 5.69 -9.60
C ALA A 55 -0.81 4.37 -9.96
N TYR A 56 -2.00 4.19 -9.40
CA TYR A 56 -2.96 3.17 -9.78
C TYR A 56 -4.37 3.78 -9.82
N ASP A 57 -5.09 3.53 -10.89
CA ASP A 57 -6.48 3.94 -11.01
C ASP A 57 -7.37 2.89 -10.33
N TRP A 58 -7.92 3.24 -9.17
CA TRP A 58 -8.76 2.32 -8.38
C TRP A 58 -10.13 2.06 -9.02
N GLU A 59 -10.62 2.99 -9.80
CA GLU A 59 -11.91 2.89 -10.48
C GLU A 59 -11.82 2.02 -11.74
N HIS A 60 -10.89 2.35 -12.64
CA HIS A 60 -10.79 1.70 -13.95
C HIS A 60 -9.68 0.65 -14.03
N GLY A 61 -8.78 0.60 -13.04
CA GLY A 61 -7.56 -0.18 -13.08
C GLY A 61 -6.44 0.51 -13.86
N THR A 62 -5.25 -0.07 -13.82
CA THR A 62 -4.10 0.39 -14.61
C THR A 62 -3.54 -0.80 -15.38
N PRO A 63 -3.94 -0.98 -16.65
CA PRO A 63 -3.44 -2.07 -17.49
C PRO A 63 -1.91 -2.03 -17.62
N ALA A 64 -1.28 -3.19 -17.76
CA ALA A 64 0.16 -3.29 -17.94
C ALA A 64 0.68 -2.53 -19.16
N SER A 65 -0.13 -2.42 -20.22
CA SER A 65 0.22 -1.63 -21.42
C SER A 65 0.44 -0.14 -21.14
N VAL A 66 -0.24 0.42 -20.14
CA VAL A 66 -0.05 1.81 -19.70
C VAL A 66 1.30 1.98 -18.99
N VAL A 67 1.67 1.03 -18.14
CA VAL A 67 2.96 1.02 -17.43
C VAL A 67 4.09 0.75 -18.43
N GLU A 68 3.92 -0.21 -19.31
CA GLU A 68 4.87 -0.54 -20.39
C GLU A 68 5.07 0.67 -21.32
N GLY A 69 4.01 1.32 -21.75
CA GLY A 69 4.06 2.49 -22.61
C GLY A 69 4.87 3.64 -21.99
N LEU A 70 4.63 3.96 -20.72
CA LEU A 70 5.44 4.95 -20.01
C LEU A 70 6.89 4.50 -19.87
N GLY A 71 7.14 3.26 -19.43
CA GLY A 71 8.49 2.71 -19.29
C GLY A 71 9.28 2.73 -20.61
N ARG A 72 8.62 2.40 -21.72
CA ARG A 72 9.24 2.45 -23.06
C ARG A 72 9.55 3.89 -23.48
N LEU A 73 8.64 4.82 -23.22
CA LEU A 73 8.80 6.22 -23.59
C LEU A 73 9.98 6.88 -22.87
N VAL A 74 10.16 6.57 -21.58
CA VAL A 74 11.24 7.18 -20.77
C VAL A 74 12.53 6.37 -20.74
N CYS A 75 12.63 5.25 -21.45
CA CYS A 75 13.72 4.28 -21.34
C CYS A 75 15.11 4.92 -21.49
N ASP A 76 15.27 5.80 -22.48
CA ASP A 76 16.53 6.48 -22.78
C ASP A 76 16.65 7.84 -22.05
N GLN A 77 15.67 8.20 -21.22
CA GLN A 77 15.55 9.48 -20.54
C GLN A 77 15.70 9.38 -19.02
N VAL A 78 15.78 8.16 -18.47
CA VAL A 78 15.84 7.94 -17.03
C VAL A 78 16.98 7.04 -16.62
N SER A 79 17.69 7.44 -15.56
CA SER A 79 18.72 6.58 -14.96
C SER A 79 18.13 5.51 -14.03
N ARG A 80 16.89 5.66 -13.57
CA ARG A 80 16.20 4.70 -12.71
C ARG A 80 14.67 4.78 -12.86
N TYR A 81 14.03 3.63 -13.03
CA TYR A 81 12.56 3.52 -13.01
C TYR A 81 12.13 2.67 -11.81
N VAL A 82 11.54 3.30 -10.80
CA VAL A 82 11.06 2.63 -9.58
C VAL A 82 9.55 2.45 -9.66
N PHE A 83 9.11 1.21 -9.79
CA PHE A 83 7.70 0.86 -9.88
C PHE A 83 7.16 0.42 -8.52
N MET A 84 6.03 1.01 -8.11
CA MET A 84 5.29 0.58 -6.95
C MET A 84 4.36 -0.58 -7.33
N SER A 85 4.83 -1.79 -7.11
CA SER A 85 4.05 -3.00 -7.20
C SER A 85 3.25 -3.23 -5.89
N SER A 86 2.99 -4.47 -5.53
CA SER A 86 2.28 -4.86 -4.32
C SER A 86 2.59 -6.31 -3.98
N VAL A 87 2.45 -6.69 -2.71
CA VAL A 87 2.39 -8.11 -2.32
C VAL A 87 1.27 -8.86 -3.05
N ALA A 88 0.19 -8.18 -3.40
CA ALA A 88 -0.91 -8.75 -4.17
C ALA A 88 -0.49 -9.29 -5.55
N ALA A 89 0.66 -8.86 -6.10
CA ALA A 89 1.19 -9.40 -7.34
C ALA A 89 1.48 -10.91 -7.29
N TYR A 90 1.60 -11.50 -6.11
CA TYR A 90 1.71 -12.96 -5.96
C TYR A 90 0.36 -13.69 -6.11
N GLY A 91 -0.76 -12.98 -5.94
CA GLY A 91 -2.11 -13.55 -5.93
C GLY A 91 -2.55 -14.00 -4.55
N ASP A 92 -1.95 -15.05 -4.02
CA ASP A 92 -2.19 -15.61 -2.68
C ASP A 92 -0.89 -16.20 -2.09
N GLY A 93 -0.98 -16.77 -0.90
CA GLY A 93 0.12 -17.51 -0.27
C GLY A 93 0.86 -16.76 0.81
N LEU A 94 1.73 -17.48 1.50
CA LEU A 94 2.47 -16.97 2.66
C LEU A 94 3.98 -17.06 2.45
N ASN A 95 4.71 -16.11 3.04
CA ASN A 95 6.17 -16.10 3.09
C ASN A 95 6.86 -16.07 1.72
N HIS A 96 6.26 -15.33 0.78
CA HIS A 96 6.83 -15.20 -0.56
C HIS A 96 8.23 -14.59 -0.55
N HIS A 97 9.12 -15.15 -1.34
CA HIS A 97 10.36 -14.50 -1.75
C HIS A 97 10.26 -14.00 -3.20
N GLU A 98 11.18 -13.13 -3.60
CA GLU A 98 11.06 -12.42 -4.89
C GLU A 98 11.18 -13.32 -6.13
N GLY A 99 11.66 -14.55 -5.96
CA GLY A 99 11.72 -15.56 -7.02
C GLY A 99 10.44 -16.36 -7.23
N ASP A 100 9.45 -16.21 -6.37
CA ASP A 100 8.17 -16.92 -6.49
C ASP A 100 7.38 -16.43 -7.70
N ALA A 101 6.56 -17.34 -8.25
CA ALA A 101 5.68 -17.01 -9.35
C ALA A 101 4.70 -15.89 -8.97
N LEU A 102 4.46 -14.97 -9.90
CA LEU A 102 3.42 -13.96 -9.77
C LEU A 102 2.08 -14.50 -10.27
N ALA A 103 1.00 -13.87 -9.82
CA ALA A 103 -0.36 -14.15 -10.27
C ALA A 103 -0.41 -14.28 -11.81
N PRO A 104 -1.04 -15.36 -12.32
CA PRO A 104 -1.16 -15.59 -13.76
C PRO A 104 -2.06 -14.55 -14.44
N ASP A 105 -2.10 -14.55 -15.76
CA ASP A 105 -2.81 -13.53 -16.53
C ASP A 105 -4.35 -13.66 -16.46
N ASP A 106 -4.85 -14.78 -16.00
CA ASP A 106 -6.26 -15.06 -15.75
C ASP A 106 -6.65 -14.95 -14.25
N TRP A 107 -5.74 -14.47 -13.37
CA TRP A 107 -6.05 -14.28 -11.96
C TRP A 107 -7.30 -13.44 -11.77
N PRO A 108 -8.29 -13.87 -10.97
CA PRO A 108 -9.61 -13.24 -10.91
C PRO A 108 -9.57 -11.80 -10.37
N GLU A 109 -8.70 -11.54 -9.39
CA GLU A 109 -8.62 -10.21 -8.79
C GLU A 109 -7.80 -9.25 -9.69
N ARG A 110 -8.47 -8.19 -10.18
CA ARG A 110 -7.93 -7.24 -11.17
C ARG A 110 -6.63 -6.57 -10.73
N TYR A 111 -6.57 -6.11 -9.48
CA TYR A 111 -5.42 -5.37 -8.97
C TYR A 111 -4.16 -6.22 -8.94
N ALA A 112 -4.25 -7.44 -8.40
CA ALA A 112 -3.16 -8.41 -8.34
C ALA A 112 -2.66 -8.76 -9.74
N ARG A 113 -3.58 -9.12 -10.63
CA ARG A 113 -3.28 -9.45 -12.04
C ARG A 113 -2.56 -8.32 -12.76
N GLN A 114 -3.06 -7.08 -12.64
CA GLN A 114 -2.44 -5.93 -13.31
C GLN A 114 -1.08 -5.57 -12.73
N LYS A 115 -0.86 -5.70 -11.41
CA LYS A 115 0.46 -5.51 -10.81
C LYS A 115 1.46 -6.55 -11.29
N ALA A 116 1.07 -7.83 -11.34
CA ALA A 116 1.89 -8.92 -11.87
C ALA A 116 2.25 -8.72 -13.35
N GLN A 117 1.28 -8.38 -14.17
CA GLN A 117 1.48 -8.10 -15.61
C GLN A 117 2.40 -6.89 -15.83
N SER A 118 2.24 -5.82 -15.04
CA SER A 118 3.08 -4.62 -15.13
C SER A 118 4.54 -4.93 -14.79
N GLU A 119 4.80 -5.74 -13.75
CA GLU A 119 6.17 -6.18 -13.44
C GLU A 119 6.79 -6.97 -14.58
N ARG A 120 6.05 -7.97 -15.13
CA ARG A 120 6.52 -8.75 -16.29
C ARG A 120 6.85 -7.85 -17.48
N ALA A 121 6.02 -6.85 -17.76
CA ALA A 121 6.26 -5.90 -18.85
C ALA A 121 7.54 -5.05 -18.61
N LEU A 122 7.70 -4.51 -17.40
CA LEU A 122 8.89 -3.71 -17.06
C LEU A 122 10.18 -4.52 -17.10
N PHE A 123 10.18 -5.77 -16.66
CA PHE A 123 11.37 -6.63 -16.75
C PHE A 123 11.66 -7.07 -18.19
N LYS A 124 10.65 -7.21 -19.06
CA LYS A 124 10.86 -7.37 -20.51
C LYS A 124 11.51 -6.13 -21.13
N LEU A 125 11.09 -4.92 -20.73
CA LEU A 125 11.72 -3.68 -21.16
C LEU A 125 13.17 -3.57 -20.67
N HIS A 126 13.44 -3.97 -19.44
CA HIS A 126 14.80 -4.05 -18.90
C HIS A 126 15.69 -4.95 -19.77
N GLN A 127 15.23 -6.17 -20.05
CA GLN A 127 16.00 -7.14 -20.85
C GLN A 127 16.22 -6.71 -22.31
N ARG A 128 15.20 -6.09 -22.93
CA ARG A 128 15.24 -5.78 -24.37
C ARG A 128 15.83 -4.41 -24.69
N TYR A 129 15.64 -3.44 -23.80
CA TYR A 129 15.95 -2.04 -24.06
C TYR A 129 16.79 -1.40 -22.96
N GLY A 130 17.19 -2.15 -21.95
CA GLY A 130 18.05 -1.65 -20.88
C GLY A 130 17.38 -0.73 -19.86
N LEU A 131 16.02 -0.67 -19.82
CA LEU A 131 15.32 0.13 -18.82
C LEU A 131 15.83 -0.23 -17.40
N GLN A 132 16.31 0.74 -16.66
CA GLN A 132 16.87 0.53 -15.32
C GLN A 132 15.74 0.35 -14.28
N ALA A 133 14.92 -0.68 -14.47
CA ALA A 133 13.72 -0.94 -13.68
C ALA A 133 14.04 -1.59 -12.33
N VAL A 134 13.34 -1.12 -11.29
CA VAL A 134 13.28 -1.71 -9.95
C VAL A 134 11.82 -1.78 -9.54
N THR A 135 11.36 -2.89 -8.96
CA THR A 135 10.00 -2.97 -8.43
C THR A 135 10.01 -3.20 -6.92
N LEU A 136 9.06 -2.57 -6.21
CA LEU A 136 8.88 -2.74 -4.79
C LEU A 136 7.51 -3.38 -4.53
N ARG A 137 7.45 -4.42 -3.72
CA ARG A 137 6.23 -5.16 -3.37
C ARG A 137 5.90 -4.95 -1.89
N PRO A 138 5.23 -3.83 -1.53
CA PRO A 138 4.78 -3.61 -0.16
C PRO A 138 3.52 -4.41 0.16
N PRO A 139 3.33 -4.81 1.44
CA PRO A 139 2.06 -5.29 1.98
C PRO A 139 1.16 -4.11 2.36
N PHE A 140 0.38 -4.19 3.45
CA PHE A 140 -0.43 -3.07 3.93
C PHE A 140 0.46 -1.91 4.38
N ILE A 141 0.41 -0.81 3.62
CA ILE A 141 1.07 0.43 4.02
C ILE A 141 0.19 1.12 5.06
N TYR A 142 0.79 1.56 6.16
CA TYR A 142 0.12 2.31 7.22
C TYR A 142 0.92 3.56 7.60
N GLY A 143 0.27 4.48 8.28
CA GLY A 143 0.93 5.71 8.73
C GLY A 143 0.07 6.97 8.52
N PRO A 144 0.64 8.14 8.81
CA PRO A 144 0.01 9.43 8.54
C PRO A 144 -0.47 9.55 7.10
N ASP A 145 -1.61 10.24 6.92
CA ASP A 145 -2.23 10.51 5.62
C ASP A 145 -2.67 9.25 4.85
N ASN A 146 -2.89 8.11 5.54
CA ASN A 146 -3.46 6.94 4.91
C ASN A 146 -4.87 7.27 4.37
N PRO A 147 -5.12 7.14 3.05
CA PRO A 147 -6.42 7.47 2.47
C PRO A 147 -7.51 6.44 2.77
N PHE A 148 -7.14 5.27 3.29
CA PHE A 148 -8.07 4.20 3.63
C PHE A 148 -8.45 4.24 5.10
N TYR A 149 -9.72 3.96 5.41
CA TYR A 149 -10.23 3.88 6.79
C TYR A 149 -9.78 2.56 7.45
N ARG A 150 -8.52 2.51 7.86
CA ARG A 150 -7.81 1.34 8.42
C ARG A 150 -7.51 1.52 9.89
N GLU A 151 -6.42 2.23 10.22
CA GLU A 151 -5.97 2.49 11.60
C GLU A 151 -7.00 3.32 12.36
N GLN A 152 -7.54 4.33 11.72
CA GLN A 152 -8.58 5.21 12.26
C GLN A 152 -9.82 4.41 12.67
N PHE A 153 -10.19 3.36 11.92
CA PHE A 153 -11.31 2.48 12.23
C PHE A 153 -11.24 1.95 13.67
N PHE A 154 -10.07 1.48 14.10
CA PHE A 154 -9.88 0.92 15.45
C PHE A 154 -9.85 2.01 16.49
N TRP A 155 -9.14 3.10 16.26
CA TRP A 155 -9.00 4.19 17.22
C TRP A 155 -10.30 4.95 17.46
N ASP A 156 -11.13 5.10 16.44
CA ASP A 156 -12.45 5.68 16.60
C ASP A 156 -13.31 4.84 17.58
N ARG A 157 -13.30 3.51 17.41
CA ARG A 157 -14.04 2.59 18.29
C ARG A 157 -13.47 2.55 19.70
N LEU A 158 -12.16 2.56 19.84
CA LEU A 158 -11.50 2.66 21.14
C LEU A 158 -11.80 4.00 21.83
N ARG A 159 -11.86 5.11 21.08
CA ARG A 159 -12.24 6.43 21.59
C ARG A 159 -13.67 6.41 22.13
N ASP A 160 -14.58 5.84 21.36
CA ASP A 160 -16.02 5.81 21.65
C ASP A 160 -16.40 4.62 22.57
N LYS A 161 -15.40 3.92 23.13
CA LYS A 161 -15.55 2.76 24.04
C LYS A 161 -16.41 1.63 23.44
N ARG A 162 -16.34 1.46 22.13
CA ARG A 162 -17.07 0.42 21.39
C ARG A 162 -16.37 -0.93 21.49
N VAL A 163 -17.15 -1.98 21.39
CA VAL A 163 -16.65 -3.36 21.23
C VAL A 163 -16.15 -3.53 19.81
N LEU A 164 -14.97 -4.11 19.65
CA LEU A 164 -14.39 -4.43 18.35
C LEU A 164 -14.84 -5.82 17.87
N VAL A 165 -15.27 -5.90 16.62
CA VAL A 165 -15.54 -7.18 15.96
C VAL A 165 -14.23 -7.80 15.54
N LEU A 166 -13.97 -9.06 15.95
CA LEU A 166 -12.86 -9.87 15.47
C LEU A 166 -13.40 -10.96 14.55
N PRO A 167 -13.10 -10.91 13.24
CA PRO A 167 -13.67 -11.85 12.28
C PRO A 167 -13.07 -13.25 12.43
N GLY A 168 -13.92 -14.26 12.59
CA GLY A 168 -13.55 -15.65 12.76
C GLY A 168 -12.78 -15.89 14.06
N ASP A 169 -11.67 -16.62 13.97
CA ASP A 169 -10.79 -16.94 15.10
C ASP A 169 -9.71 -15.86 15.37
N GLY A 170 -9.61 -14.85 14.51
CA GLY A 170 -8.63 -13.76 14.61
C GLY A 170 -7.20 -14.16 14.26
N ARG A 171 -6.97 -15.34 13.69
CA ARG A 171 -5.64 -15.86 13.35
C ARG A 171 -5.16 -15.51 11.95
N ARG A 172 -6.02 -14.90 11.12
CA ARG A 172 -5.61 -14.49 9.77
C ARG A 172 -4.41 -13.56 9.86
N LEU A 173 -3.36 -13.88 9.09
CA LEU A 173 -2.11 -13.13 9.09
C LEU A 173 -2.23 -11.85 8.28
N MET A 174 -1.61 -10.82 8.78
CA MET A 174 -1.48 -9.50 8.16
C MET A 174 -0.02 -9.05 8.23
N GLN A 175 0.45 -8.37 7.21
CA GLN A 175 1.79 -7.80 7.24
C GLN A 175 1.74 -6.32 6.86
N PHE A 176 2.63 -5.53 7.42
CA PHE A 176 2.55 -4.07 7.36
C PHE A 176 3.87 -3.45 6.93
N LEU A 177 3.78 -2.25 6.40
CA LEU A 177 4.93 -1.40 6.12
C LEU A 177 4.61 0.05 6.54
N TYR A 178 5.44 0.63 7.39
CA TYR A 178 5.29 2.03 7.75
C TYR A 178 5.64 2.94 6.56
N VAL A 179 4.80 3.96 6.31
CA VAL A 179 4.93 4.81 5.12
C VAL A 179 6.29 5.50 5.01
N LYS A 180 6.90 5.90 6.14
CA LYS A 180 8.24 6.52 6.10
C LYS A 180 9.33 5.51 5.71
N ASP A 181 9.20 4.25 6.12
CA ASP A 181 10.14 3.20 5.73
C ASP A 181 10.00 2.87 4.24
N LEU A 182 8.77 2.88 3.71
CA LEU A 182 8.54 2.77 2.28
C LEU A 182 9.23 3.91 1.53
N VAL A 183 9.05 5.16 1.95
CA VAL A 183 9.69 6.31 1.31
C VAL A 183 11.22 6.19 1.37
N ASN A 184 11.78 5.76 2.50
CA ASN A 184 13.22 5.58 2.65
C ASN A 184 13.77 4.50 1.69
N VAL A 185 13.07 3.36 1.56
CA VAL A 185 13.52 2.29 0.66
C VAL A 185 13.33 2.66 -0.81
N MET A 186 12.31 3.46 -1.15
CA MET A 186 12.16 4.02 -2.50
C MET A 186 13.36 4.91 -2.89
N VAL A 187 13.79 5.80 -1.99
CA VAL A 187 14.98 6.65 -2.23
C VAL A 187 16.23 5.78 -2.39
N LYS A 188 16.40 4.73 -1.59
CA LYS A 188 17.51 3.78 -1.77
C LYS A 188 17.43 3.02 -3.10
N ALA A 189 16.25 2.60 -3.51
CA ALA A 189 16.04 1.94 -4.80
C ALA A 189 16.45 2.83 -5.99
N MET A 190 16.36 4.15 -5.83
CA MET A 190 16.81 5.13 -6.82
C MET A 190 18.34 5.07 -7.04
N THR A 191 19.13 4.86 -5.99
CA THR A 191 20.58 5.08 -6.00
C THR A 191 21.42 3.80 -5.94
N VAL A 192 20.90 2.70 -5.39
CA VAL A 192 21.67 1.45 -5.23
C VAL A 192 21.83 0.75 -6.58
N PRO A 193 23.09 0.58 -7.11
CA PRO A 193 23.29 -0.06 -8.40
C PRO A 193 22.77 -1.50 -8.48
N GLY A 194 22.97 -2.30 -7.44
CA GLY A 194 22.50 -3.69 -7.36
C GLY A 194 20.98 -3.87 -7.27
N ALA A 195 20.20 -2.78 -7.32
CA ALA A 195 18.75 -2.85 -7.36
C ALA A 195 18.18 -3.05 -8.76
N VAL A 196 18.93 -2.66 -9.80
CA VAL A 196 18.47 -2.70 -11.20
C VAL A 196 18.13 -4.12 -11.64
N GLY A 197 17.03 -4.27 -12.35
CA GLY A 197 16.55 -5.56 -12.87
C GLY A 197 15.95 -6.46 -11.78
N HIS A 198 15.68 -5.93 -10.59
CA HIS A 198 15.17 -6.71 -9.48
C HIS A 198 13.88 -6.20 -8.88
N ALA A 199 13.06 -7.16 -8.41
CA ALA A 199 11.98 -6.90 -7.48
C ALA A 199 12.47 -7.02 -6.04
N PHE A 200 11.84 -6.29 -5.13
CA PHE A 200 12.10 -6.34 -3.70
C PHE A 200 10.80 -6.39 -2.90
N ASN A 201 10.68 -7.38 -2.06
CA ASN A 201 9.68 -7.43 -1.01
C ASN A 201 10.06 -6.45 0.10
N VAL A 202 9.17 -5.54 0.45
CA VAL A 202 9.42 -4.50 1.44
C VAL A 202 8.30 -4.45 2.46
N GLY A 203 8.57 -4.77 3.70
CA GLY A 203 7.58 -4.87 4.76
C GLY A 203 8.22 -5.03 6.12
N ASN A 204 7.41 -5.04 7.15
CA ASN A 204 7.88 -5.47 8.46
C ASN A 204 8.26 -6.95 8.36
N PRO A 205 9.40 -7.40 8.93
CA PRO A 205 9.83 -8.79 8.82
C PRO A 205 8.84 -9.80 9.40
N ARG A 206 8.01 -9.38 10.36
CA ARG A 206 7.03 -10.24 11.02
C ARG A 206 5.61 -9.94 10.53
N ALA A 207 4.90 -10.96 10.08
CA ALA A 207 3.45 -10.93 9.94
C ALA A 207 2.79 -11.09 11.32
N MET A 208 1.62 -10.50 11.49
CA MET A 208 0.85 -10.47 12.74
C MET A 208 -0.54 -11.06 12.50
N THR A 209 -1.10 -11.70 13.51
CA THR A 209 -2.50 -12.12 13.50
C THR A 209 -3.43 -10.90 13.67
N GLN A 210 -4.69 -11.02 13.25
CA GLN A 210 -5.70 -9.97 13.47
C GLN A 210 -5.86 -9.63 14.97
N THR A 211 -5.72 -10.61 15.85
CA THR A 211 -5.74 -10.39 17.31
C THR A 211 -4.57 -9.51 17.74
N GLU A 212 -3.35 -9.86 17.37
CA GLU A 212 -2.16 -9.06 17.70
C GLU A 212 -2.23 -7.63 17.15
N VAL A 213 -2.86 -7.45 15.99
CA VAL A 213 -3.08 -6.13 15.37
C VAL A 213 -4.03 -5.27 16.21
N ILE A 214 -5.14 -5.82 16.69
CA ILE A 214 -6.05 -5.10 17.62
C ILE A 214 -5.30 -4.70 18.89
N ASP A 215 -4.54 -5.63 19.48
CA ASP A 215 -3.79 -5.37 20.71
C ASP A 215 -2.76 -4.25 20.51
N ALA A 216 -2.07 -4.23 19.37
CA ALA A 216 -1.12 -3.17 19.04
C ALA A 216 -1.82 -1.80 18.85
N PHE A 217 -3.00 -1.74 18.21
CA PHE A 217 -3.77 -0.50 18.10
C PHE A 217 -4.24 0.01 19.45
N ALA A 218 -4.70 -0.89 20.32
CA ALA A 218 -5.12 -0.56 21.69
C ALA A 218 -3.93 -0.05 22.52
N ALA A 219 -2.80 -0.73 22.46
CA ALA A 219 -1.57 -0.33 23.15
C ALA A 219 -1.06 1.04 22.68
N ALA A 220 -1.07 1.32 21.37
CA ALA A 220 -0.70 2.63 20.82
C ALA A 220 -1.59 3.76 21.33
N ALA A 221 -2.88 3.48 21.59
CA ALA A 221 -3.84 4.41 22.16
C ALA A 221 -3.79 4.49 23.69
N GLY A 222 -3.04 3.63 24.37
CA GLY A 222 -3.05 3.51 25.83
C GLY A 222 -4.43 3.09 26.36
N LYS A 223 -5.15 2.23 25.64
CA LYS A 223 -6.51 1.78 25.96
C LYS A 223 -6.61 0.26 25.98
N GLU A 224 -7.57 -0.24 26.74
CA GLU A 224 -8.00 -1.63 26.65
C GLU A 224 -9.00 -1.81 25.53
N SER A 225 -8.91 -2.92 24.80
CA SER A 225 -9.89 -3.31 23.78
C SER A 225 -10.87 -4.34 24.33
N LYS A 226 -12.14 -4.13 24.07
CA LYS A 226 -13.16 -5.16 24.22
C LYS A 226 -13.42 -5.78 22.86
N VAL A 227 -13.29 -7.10 22.76
CA VAL A 227 -13.34 -7.81 21.47
C VAL A 227 -14.40 -8.93 21.53
N VAL A 228 -15.20 -9.01 20.48
CA VAL A 228 -16.14 -10.13 20.27
C VAL A 228 -15.82 -10.82 18.97
N ARG A 229 -15.61 -12.15 19.02
CA ARG A 229 -15.40 -13.00 17.84
C ARG A 229 -16.72 -13.28 17.15
N ILE A 230 -16.78 -13.00 15.84
CA ILE A 230 -17.97 -13.31 15.02
C ILE A 230 -17.52 -14.12 13.82
N PRO A 231 -18.16 -15.29 13.56
CA PRO A 231 -17.87 -16.10 12.38
C PRO A 231 -18.01 -15.28 11.09
N ARG A 232 -17.05 -15.41 10.16
CA ARG A 232 -17.03 -14.63 8.91
C ARG A 232 -18.26 -14.86 8.04
N ASP A 233 -18.72 -16.10 7.96
CA ASP A 233 -19.94 -16.44 7.22
C ASP A 233 -21.17 -15.70 7.76
N ARG A 234 -21.25 -15.50 9.08
CA ARG A 234 -22.31 -14.71 9.69
C ARG A 234 -22.17 -13.22 9.31
N ILE A 235 -20.95 -12.65 9.38
CA ILE A 235 -20.70 -11.25 8.99
C ILE A 235 -21.13 -11.03 7.53
N LEU A 236 -20.71 -11.91 6.64
CA LEU A 236 -21.00 -11.81 5.20
C LEU A 236 -22.50 -11.97 4.90
N ARG A 237 -23.19 -12.90 5.58
CA ARG A 237 -24.64 -13.10 5.41
C ARG A 237 -25.50 -11.88 5.73
N VAL A 238 -25.06 -11.02 6.66
CA VAL A 238 -25.78 -9.79 7.01
C VAL A 238 -25.25 -8.56 6.23
N GLY A 239 -24.47 -8.78 5.21
CA GLY A 239 -23.99 -7.73 4.29
C GLY A 239 -22.67 -7.08 4.68
N GLY A 240 -21.92 -7.64 5.64
CA GLY A 240 -20.58 -7.16 5.98
C GLY A 240 -19.62 -7.28 4.79
N HIS A 241 -18.77 -6.29 4.59
CA HIS A 241 -17.84 -6.27 3.47
C HIS A 241 -16.45 -5.75 3.90
N PRO A 242 -15.34 -6.43 3.56
CA PRO A 242 -14.00 -6.02 3.99
C PRO A 242 -13.50 -4.73 3.34
N MET A 243 -14.20 -4.22 2.33
CA MET A 243 -13.85 -2.97 1.62
C MET A 243 -14.94 -1.89 1.73
N GLY A 244 -16.01 -2.15 2.50
CA GLY A 244 -17.19 -1.27 2.64
C GLY A 244 -18.34 -1.64 1.68
N PRO A 245 -19.57 -1.10 1.86
CA PRO A 245 -19.91 -0.04 2.82
C PRO A 245 -20.01 -0.50 4.28
N HIS A 246 -20.38 -1.75 4.56
CA HIS A 246 -20.57 -2.27 5.92
C HIS A 246 -19.25 -2.83 6.47
N LEU A 247 -18.30 -1.96 6.79
CA LEU A 247 -17.05 -2.34 7.42
C LEU A 247 -17.28 -2.85 8.83
N TYR A 248 -16.64 -3.97 9.14
CA TYR A 248 -16.64 -4.59 10.47
C TYR A 248 -15.21 -4.73 11.03
N PHE A 249 -14.22 -4.47 10.20
CA PHE A 249 -12.80 -4.46 10.50
C PHE A 249 -12.14 -3.37 9.64
N GLY A 250 -10.89 -2.99 9.90
CA GLY A 250 -10.24 -1.97 9.07
C GLY A 250 -10.29 -2.34 7.58
N MET A 251 -10.50 -1.36 6.72
CA MET A 251 -10.67 -1.57 5.28
C MET A 251 -9.54 -2.41 4.69
N TYR A 252 -9.86 -3.49 3.98
CA TYR A 252 -8.98 -4.52 3.43
C TYR A 252 -8.34 -5.47 4.45
N PHE A 253 -8.48 -5.25 5.76
CA PHE A 253 -7.76 -6.02 6.78
C PHE A 253 -8.32 -7.43 7.04
N ASP A 254 -9.45 -7.80 6.44
CA ASP A 254 -9.97 -9.17 6.47
C ASP A 254 -9.94 -9.86 5.09
N LEU A 255 -9.02 -9.46 4.20
CA LEU A 255 -8.74 -10.20 2.97
C LEU A 255 -7.94 -11.48 3.24
N PRO A 256 -7.93 -12.46 2.31
CA PRO A 256 -7.02 -13.61 2.39
C PRO A 256 -5.57 -13.17 2.63
N PRO A 257 -4.82 -13.88 3.49
CA PRO A 257 -3.49 -13.45 3.86
C PRO A 257 -2.50 -13.65 2.71
N ILE A 258 -1.68 -12.63 2.47
CA ILE A 258 -0.48 -12.73 1.64
C ILE A 258 0.67 -12.14 2.45
N THR A 259 1.74 -12.92 2.66
CA THR A 259 2.91 -12.47 3.40
C THR A 259 4.19 -12.66 2.61
N LEU A 260 5.23 -11.96 3.00
CA LEU A 260 6.49 -11.89 2.26
C LEU A 260 7.71 -11.94 3.18
N LEU A 261 8.83 -12.41 2.64
CA LEU A 261 10.15 -12.36 3.24
C LEU A 261 10.91 -11.13 2.71
N VAL A 262 11.57 -10.39 3.60
CA VAL A 262 12.22 -9.10 3.27
C VAL A 262 13.75 -9.18 3.20
N ASN A 263 14.32 -10.37 3.31
CA ASN A 263 15.77 -10.59 3.42
C ASN A 263 16.57 -9.99 2.25
N LYS A 264 16.01 -10.03 1.03
CA LYS A 264 16.67 -9.45 -0.14
C LYS A 264 16.77 -7.93 -0.03
N ALA A 265 15.68 -7.26 0.34
CA ALA A 265 15.68 -5.81 0.55
C ALA A 265 16.64 -5.39 1.66
N GLN A 266 16.69 -6.16 2.76
CA GLN A 266 17.65 -5.92 3.84
C GLN A 266 19.10 -6.00 3.35
N ARG A 267 19.45 -7.06 2.61
CA ARG A 267 20.81 -7.30 2.12
C ARG A 267 21.24 -6.32 1.03
N VAL A 268 20.37 -6.07 0.04
CA VAL A 268 20.74 -5.29 -1.16
C VAL A 268 20.49 -3.80 -0.97
N LEU A 269 19.34 -3.42 -0.42
CA LEU A 269 18.96 -2.03 -0.24
C LEU A 269 19.32 -1.48 1.15
N GLY A 270 19.86 -2.32 2.05
CA GLY A 270 20.04 -1.92 3.45
C GLY A 270 18.74 -1.50 4.11
N PHE A 271 17.62 -2.17 3.76
CA PHE A 271 16.30 -1.88 4.30
C PHE A 271 16.25 -2.22 5.78
N LYS A 272 15.85 -1.26 6.60
CA LYS A 272 15.73 -1.40 8.05
C LYS A 272 14.42 -0.73 8.50
N PRO A 273 13.30 -1.45 8.46
CA PRO A 273 12.03 -0.89 8.90
C PRO A 273 12.02 -0.70 10.42
N CYS A 274 11.31 0.30 10.90
CA CYS A 274 10.98 0.42 12.30
C CYS A 274 10.03 -0.72 12.75
N THR A 275 9.91 -0.92 14.04
CA THR A 275 8.91 -1.86 14.58
C THR A 275 7.50 -1.35 14.30
N PHE A 276 6.53 -2.27 14.26
CA PHE A 276 5.12 -1.89 14.07
C PHE A 276 4.64 -0.91 15.15
N ASP A 277 5.04 -1.15 16.40
CA ASP A 277 4.68 -0.31 17.55
C ASP A 277 5.25 1.12 17.45
N GLU A 278 6.49 1.28 16.96
CA GLU A 278 7.09 2.60 16.74
C GLU A 278 6.32 3.39 15.69
N GLY A 279 6.02 2.77 14.56
CA GLY A 279 5.22 3.39 13.49
C GLY A 279 3.81 3.72 13.95
N LEU A 280 3.16 2.84 14.74
CA LEU A 280 1.82 3.08 15.27
C LEU A 280 1.79 4.26 16.25
N LYS A 281 2.77 4.40 17.13
CA LYS A 281 2.85 5.55 18.06
C LYS A 281 2.87 6.88 17.30
N GLU A 282 3.63 6.99 16.22
CA GLU A 282 3.63 8.19 15.38
C GLU A 282 2.29 8.38 14.66
N THR A 283 1.73 7.30 14.11
CA THR A 283 0.45 7.34 13.41
C THR A 283 -0.69 7.75 14.32
N TYR A 284 -0.70 7.24 15.57
CA TYR A 284 -1.70 7.62 16.56
C TYR A 284 -1.59 9.09 16.99
N LYS A 285 -0.36 9.62 17.16
CA LYS A 285 -0.14 11.08 17.38
C LYS A 285 -0.68 11.92 16.23
N TRP A 286 -0.52 11.44 14.99
CA TRP A 286 -1.11 12.10 13.83
C TRP A 286 -2.64 12.02 13.86
N TYR A 287 -3.22 10.85 14.14
CA TYR A 287 -4.66 10.64 14.29
C TYR A 287 -5.26 11.61 15.31
N LEU A 288 -4.67 11.76 16.50
CA LEU A 288 -5.18 12.68 17.53
C LEU A 288 -5.28 14.14 17.07
N ARG A 289 -4.43 14.55 16.12
CA ARG A 289 -4.42 15.91 15.58
C ARG A 289 -5.37 16.12 14.40
N HIS A 290 -5.68 15.06 13.66
CA HIS A 290 -6.36 15.15 12.38
C HIS A 290 -7.69 14.37 12.31
N HIS A 291 -8.02 13.58 13.34
CA HIS A 291 -9.28 12.82 13.33
C HIS A 291 -10.50 13.74 13.30
N SER A 292 -11.50 13.33 12.53
CA SER A 292 -12.80 14.02 12.51
C SER A 292 -13.54 13.84 13.85
N LYS A 293 -14.21 14.89 14.30
CA LYS A 293 -15.12 14.84 15.46
C LYS A 293 -16.56 14.46 15.06
N THR A 294 -16.79 14.14 13.78
CA THR A 294 -18.11 13.69 13.32
C THR A 294 -18.52 12.39 14.01
N SER A 295 -19.79 12.26 14.31
CA SER A 295 -20.36 11.01 14.82
C SER A 295 -20.24 9.92 13.76
N ILE A 296 -19.86 8.73 14.21
CA ILE A 296 -19.78 7.54 13.36
C ILE A 296 -21.06 6.75 13.52
N ASP A 297 -21.62 6.29 12.41
CA ASP A 297 -22.75 5.36 12.44
C ASP A 297 -22.24 3.95 12.75
N TYR A 298 -22.63 3.41 13.88
CA TYR A 298 -22.30 2.06 14.35
C TYR A 298 -23.46 1.07 14.19
N SER A 299 -24.54 1.45 13.51
CA SER A 299 -25.77 0.64 13.40
C SER A 299 -25.52 -0.77 12.87
N PHE A 300 -24.63 -0.92 11.89
CA PHE A 300 -24.27 -2.21 11.36
C PHE A 300 -23.54 -3.10 12.39
N GLU A 301 -22.62 -2.52 13.13
CA GLU A 301 -21.88 -3.26 14.18
C GLU A 301 -22.80 -3.62 15.35
N ASP A 302 -23.74 -2.72 15.73
CA ASP A 302 -24.75 -3.01 16.75
C ASP A 302 -25.63 -4.18 16.35
N GLN A 303 -26.04 -4.26 15.08
CA GLN A 303 -26.76 -5.42 14.53
C GLN A 303 -25.95 -6.72 14.59
N LEU A 304 -24.64 -6.64 14.30
CA LEU A 304 -23.75 -7.80 14.40
C LEU A 304 -23.56 -8.29 15.84
N LEU A 305 -23.42 -7.35 16.77
CA LEU A 305 -23.07 -7.63 18.17
C LEU A 305 -24.27 -8.06 19.02
N ALA A 306 -25.48 -7.59 18.71
CA ALA A 306 -26.68 -7.85 19.53
C ALA A 306 -26.88 -9.33 19.90
N PRO A 307 -26.83 -10.31 18.99
CA PRO A 307 -26.99 -11.71 19.34
C PRO A 307 -25.79 -12.34 20.08
N ALA A 308 -24.60 -11.76 19.94
CA ALA A 308 -23.39 -12.27 20.58
C ALA A 308 -23.30 -11.80 22.06
N LEU A 309 -23.85 -10.63 22.35
CA LEU A 309 -23.91 -10.07 23.71
C LEU A 309 -25.06 -10.69 24.55
N MET A 310 -26.09 -11.27 23.88
CA MET A 310 -27.17 -12.02 24.56
C MET A 310 -26.77 -13.45 24.92
N ALA A 311 -25.69 -13.98 24.37
CA ALA A 311 -25.19 -15.33 24.59
C ALA A 311 -23.99 -15.41 25.57
N SER A 312 -23.51 -14.30 26.05
CA SER A 312 -22.45 -14.15 27.06
C SER A 312 -23.00 -13.83 28.44
#